data_41f26c107651b6383f39959d1a38daa8
#
_entry.id   41f26c107651b6383f39959d1a38daa8
#
_cell.length_a   1.000
_cell.length_b   1.000
_cell.length_c   1.000
_cell.angle_alpha   90.00
_cell.angle_beta   90.00
_cell.angle_gamma   90.00
#
_symmetry.space_group_name_H-M   'P 1'
#
loop_
_entity.id
_entity.type
_entity.pdbx_description
1 polymer ?
#
loop_
_entity_poly.entity_id
_entity_poly.type
_entity_poly.pdbx_seq_one_letter_code
_entity_poly.pdbx_strand_id
1 'polypeptide(L)'
;MSHTLRWTSESIKSLKQNLEYLEDEWDNHVINNFLDRVEEVLETIKGNPQLYPLHRPKDNVRKCIVHKRIILYYKIVDDQHIDLLTFWNTYQDPDKLKV
;
A
#
# COMPACT_ATOMS: atom_id res chain seq x y z
N MET A 1 15.20 12.89 7.02
CA MET A 1 15.88 11.92 6.14
C MET A 1 14.88 10.92 5.60
N SER A 2 15.15 10.43 4.41
CA SER A 2 14.29 9.45 3.76
C SER A 2 14.42 8.07 4.39
N HIS A 3 13.32 7.34 4.45
CA HIS A 3 13.31 5.96 4.91
C HIS A 3 13.55 5.01 3.73
N THR A 4 14.00 3.80 4.01
CA THR A 4 14.12 2.73 3.01
C THR A 4 12.84 1.90 3.03
N LEU A 5 12.22 1.74 1.88
CA LEU A 5 11.04 0.88 1.72
C LEU A 5 11.51 -0.55 1.47
N ARG A 6 10.90 -1.49 2.18
CA ARG A 6 11.14 -2.93 1.97
C ARG A 6 9.84 -3.57 1.51
N TRP A 7 9.86 -4.15 0.33
CA TRP A 7 8.73 -4.85 -0.23
C TRP A 7 8.68 -6.25 0.35
N THR A 8 7.58 -6.59 1.03
CA THR A 8 7.36 -7.96 1.47
C THR A 8 6.84 -8.80 0.31
N SER A 9 6.94 -10.12 0.42
CA SER A 9 6.37 -11.03 -0.59
C SER A 9 4.88 -10.77 -0.79
N GLU A 10 4.15 -10.53 0.29
CA GLU A 10 2.72 -10.26 0.24
C GLU A 10 2.43 -8.94 -0.47
N SER A 11 3.24 -7.91 -0.25
CA SER A 11 3.03 -6.61 -0.92
C SER A 11 3.22 -6.74 -2.44
N ILE A 12 4.22 -7.48 -2.87
CA ILE A 12 4.46 -7.72 -4.30
C ILE A 12 3.31 -8.51 -4.91
N LYS A 13 2.92 -9.60 -4.24
CA LYS A 13 1.83 -10.46 -4.70
C LYS A 13 0.52 -9.69 -4.81
N SER A 14 0.18 -8.94 -3.76
CA SER A 14 -1.08 -8.19 -3.73
C SER A 14 -1.10 -7.06 -4.76
N LEU A 15 0.03 -6.41 -5.01
CA LEU A 15 0.10 -5.40 -6.07
C LEU A 15 -0.21 -6.03 -7.43
N LYS A 16 0.40 -7.18 -7.74
CA LYS A 16 0.14 -7.89 -8.99
C LYS A 16 -1.32 -8.30 -9.13
N GLN A 17 -1.92 -8.81 -8.05
CA GLN A 17 -3.32 -9.20 -8.04
C GLN A 17 -4.24 -8.01 -8.34
N ASN A 18 -3.92 -6.84 -7.78
CA ASN A 18 -4.71 -5.64 -8.04
C ASN A 18 -4.53 -5.14 -9.48
N LEU A 19 -3.34 -5.27 -10.05
CA LEU A 19 -3.13 -4.91 -11.45
C LEU A 19 -3.95 -5.82 -12.38
N GLU A 20 -3.99 -7.11 -12.11
CA GLU A 20 -4.81 -8.05 -12.86
C GLU A 20 -6.30 -7.71 -12.74
N TYR A 21 -6.75 -7.38 -11.54
CA TYR A 21 -8.13 -6.95 -11.29
C TYR A 21 -8.48 -5.71 -12.12
N LEU A 22 -7.58 -4.70 -12.14
CA LEU A 22 -7.81 -3.47 -12.89
C LEU A 22 -7.80 -3.69 -14.40
N GLU A 23 -6.97 -4.62 -14.89
CA GLU A 23 -6.95 -4.98 -16.31
C GLU A 23 -8.29 -5.55 -16.77
N ASP A 24 -8.94 -6.36 -15.93
CA ASP A 24 -10.22 -6.97 -16.25
C ASP A 24 -11.38 -5.96 -16.21
N GLU A 25 -11.29 -4.97 -15.34
CA GLU A 25 -12.38 -4.05 -15.08
C GLU A 25 -12.25 -2.72 -15.82
N TRP A 26 -11.00 -2.29 -16.09
CA TRP A 26 -10.73 -0.95 -16.57
C TRP A 26 -9.66 -0.93 -17.65
N ASP A 27 -9.54 0.21 -18.34
CA ASP A 27 -8.57 0.36 -19.42
C ASP A 27 -7.17 0.71 -18.90
N ASN A 28 -6.21 0.80 -19.85
CA ASN A 28 -4.81 1.09 -19.55
C ASN A 28 -4.61 2.45 -18.90
N HIS A 29 -5.48 3.40 -19.17
CA HIS A 29 -5.39 4.74 -18.60
C HIS A 29 -5.57 4.68 -17.08
N VAL A 30 -6.54 3.90 -16.62
CA VAL A 30 -6.79 3.71 -15.18
C VAL A 30 -5.63 2.99 -14.51
N ILE A 31 -5.07 1.99 -15.17
CA ILE A 31 -3.91 1.26 -14.66
C ILE A 31 -2.71 2.19 -14.50
N ASN A 32 -2.44 3.02 -15.49
CA ASN A 32 -1.33 3.96 -15.44
C ASN A 32 -1.53 5.00 -14.34
N ASN A 33 -2.74 5.50 -14.17
CA ASN A 33 -3.07 6.43 -13.09
C ASN A 33 -2.87 5.78 -11.72
N PHE A 34 -3.25 4.52 -11.58
CA PHE A 34 -3.05 3.77 -10.34
C PHE A 34 -1.56 3.63 -10.03
N LEU A 35 -0.74 3.23 -11.01
CA LEU A 35 0.70 3.09 -10.80
C LEU A 35 1.37 4.41 -10.46
N ASP A 36 0.98 5.49 -11.12
CA ASP A 36 1.49 6.83 -10.80
C ASP A 36 1.13 7.23 -9.37
N ARG A 37 -0.08 6.91 -8.94
CA ARG A 37 -0.52 7.20 -7.57
C ARG A 37 0.25 6.37 -6.56
N VAL A 38 0.52 5.10 -6.84
CA VAL A 38 1.33 4.24 -5.97
C VAL A 38 2.71 4.85 -5.80
N GLU A 39 3.36 5.24 -6.90
CA GLU A 39 4.69 5.84 -6.86
C GLU A 39 4.70 7.12 -6.03
N GLU A 40 3.73 7.99 -6.24
CA GLU A 40 3.58 9.24 -5.48
C GLU A 40 3.42 8.97 -3.98
N VAL A 41 2.57 8.01 -3.62
CA VAL A 41 2.33 7.63 -2.24
C VAL A 41 3.61 7.08 -1.59
N LEU A 42 4.33 6.21 -2.31
CA LEU A 42 5.57 5.64 -1.79
C LEU A 42 6.63 6.71 -1.52
N GLU A 43 6.75 7.71 -2.40
CA GLU A 43 7.66 8.83 -2.17
C GLU A 43 7.25 9.66 -0.96
N THR A 44 5.94 9.87 -0.78
CA THR A 44 5.42 10.59 0.38
C THR A 44 5.73 9.83 1.68
N ILE A 45 5.53 8.52 1.68
CA ILE A 45 5.79 7.67 2.85
C ILE A 45 7.29 7.71 3.21
N LYS A 46 8.16 7.67 2.22
CA LYS A 46 9.61 7.74 2.46
C LYS A 46 10.02 9.03 3.18
N GLY A 47 9.40 10.13 2.80
CA GLY A 47 9.71 11.44 3.39
C GLY A 47 9.00 11.73 4.69
N ASN A 48 7.77 11.20 4.86
CA ASN A 48 6.96 11.45 6.04
C ASN A 48 6.05 10.26 6.34
N PRO A 49 6.60 9.19 6.91
CA PRO A 49 5.83 7.96 7.14
C PRO A 49 4.70 8.11 8.14
N GLN A 50 4.71 9.16 8.96
CA GLN A 50 3.68 9.38 9.97
C GLN A 50 2.49 10.21 9.45
N LEU A 51 2.52 10.62 8.19
CA LEU A 51 1.46 11.43 7.61
C LEU A 51 0.11 10.71 7.58
N TYR A 52 0.12 9.42 7.27
CA TYR A 52 -1.11 8.65 7.11
C TYR A 52 -1.57 8.04 8.43
N PRO A 53 -2.89 7.80 8.59
CA PRO A 53 -3.45 7.37 9.87
C PRO A 53 -3.00 5.97 10.29
N LEU A 54 -2.99 5.75 11.60
CA LEU A 54 -2.69 4.45 12.19
C LEU A 54 -3.86 3.49 11.96
N HIS A 55 -3.53 2.26 11.56
CA HIS A 55 -4.46 1.15 11.47
C HIS A 55 -4.34 0.26 12.72
N ARG A 56 -3.11 -0.04 13.14
CA ARG A 56 -2.82 -0.78 14.37
C ARG A 56 -1.75 -0.03 15.16
N PRO A 57 -2.17 0.80 16.11
CA PRO A 57 -1.21 1.63 16.85
C PRO A 57 -0.13 0.85 17.56
N LYS A 58 -0.49 -0.30 18.14
CA LYS A 58 0.45 -1.15 18.88
C LYS A 58 1.62 -1.61 18.01
N ASP A 59 1.36 -1.91 16.75
CA ASP A 59 2.37 -2.45 15.84
C ASP A 59 2.92 -1.38 14.89
N ASN A 60 2.50 -0.14 15.06
CA ASN A 60 2.88 1.00 14.21
C ASN A 60 2.56 0.75 12.73
N VAL A 61 1.40 0.12 12.49
CA VAL A 61 0.88 -0.13 11.15
C VAL A 61 -0.02 1.01 10.72
N ARG A 62 0.24 1.55 9.55
CA ARG A 62 -0.51 2.67 8.98
C ARG A 62 -1.16 2.25 7.67
N LYS A 63 -2.15 3.03 7.24
CA LYS A 63 -2.88 2.76 6.01
C LYS A 63 -3.00 4.01 5.15
N CYS A 64 -2.94 3.82 3.85
CA CYS A 64 -3.08 4.89 2.87
C CYS A 64 -3.93 4.41 1.70
N ILE A 65 -4.96 5.19 1.36
CA ILE A 65 -5.80 4.88 0.19
C ILE A 65 -5.01 5.25 -1.07
N VAL A 66 -4.65 4.25 -1.86
CA VAL A 66 -3.91 4.47 -3.11
C VAL A 66 -4.83 4.52 -4.32
N HIS A 67 -6.04 3.96 -4.17
CA HIS A 67 -7.09 3.98 -5.19
C HIS A 67 -8.44 3.80 -4.49
N LYS A 68 -9.55 4.06 -5.18
CA LYS A 68 -10.89 4.00 -4.59
C LYS A 68 -11.14 2.77 -3.72
N ARG A 69 -10.58 1.63 -4.11
CA ARG A 69 -10.84 0.35 -3.44
C ARG A 69 -9.61 -0.35 -2.96
N ILE A 70 -8.45 0.29 -3.10
CA ILE A 70 -7.17 -0.33 -2.77
C ILE A 70 -6.47 0.49 -1.72
N ILE A 71 -6.18 -0.15 -0.59
CA ILE A 71 -5.51 0.45 0.55
C ILE A 71 -4.14 -0.18 0.71
N LEU A 72 -3.11 0.65 0.80
CA LEU A 72 -1.77 0.19 1.15
C LEU A 72 -1.62 0.19 2.67
N TYR A 73 -1.26 -0.95 3.23
CA TYR A 73 -0.87 -1.08 4.63
C TYR A 73 0.64 -1.17 4.71
N TYR A 74 1.23 -0.40 5.62
CA TYR A 74 2.68 -0.40 5.81
C TYR A 74 3.00 -0.25 7.29
N LYS A 75 4.19 -0.70 7.67
CA LYS A 75 4.65 -0.67 9.05
C LYS A 75 5.95 0.11 9.14
N ILE A 76 5.99 1.08 10.06
CA ILE A 76 7.23 1.79 10.39
C ILE A 76 7.98 0.89 11.37
N VAL A 77 9.08 0.29 10.90
CA VAL A 77 9.85 -0.67 11.69
C VAL A 77 10.81 0.04 12.64
N ASP A 78 11.51 1.03 12.11
CA ASP A 78 12.46 1.85 12.87
C ASP A 78 12.66 3.20 12.14
N ASP A 79 13.66 3.96 12.56
CA ASP A 79 13.95 5.29 12.01
C ASP A 79 14.40 5.25 10.54
N GLN A 80 14.73 4.08 10.01
CA GLN A 80 15.30 3.93 8.68
C GLN A 80 14.50 3.03 7.76
N HIS A 81 13.62 2.17 8.30
CA HIS A 81 12.99 1.12 7.52
C HIS A 81 11.47 1.12 7.64
N ILE A 82 10.82 0.95 6.50
CA ILE A 82 9.37 0.81 6.39
C ILE A 82 9.09 -0.45 5.59
N ASP A 83 8.28 -1.34 6.15
CA ASP A 83 7.84 -2.54 5.44
C ASP A 83 6.49 -2.28 4.79
N LEU A 84 6.41 -2.52 3.49
CA LEU A 84 5.13 -2.52 2.77
C LEU A 84 4.49 -3.88 3.01
N LEU A 85 3.29 -3.90 3.59
CA LEU A 85 2.67 -5.14 4.03
C LEU A 85 1.75 -5.74 2.98
N THR A 86 0.79 -4.96 2.48
CA THR A 86 -0.15 -5.46 1.47
C THR A 86 -0.87 -4.30 0.79
N PHE A 87 -1.24 -4.52 -0.47
CA PHE A 87 -2.18 -3.68 -1.19
C PHE A 87 -3.54 -4.38 -1.14
N TRP A 88 -4.38 -3.94 -0.22
CA TRP A 88 -5.65 -4.59 0.07
C TRP A 88 -6.78 -4.04 -0.79
N ASN A 89 -7.45 -4.93 -1.53
CA ASN A 89 -8.65 -4.56 -2.27
C ASN A 89 -9.86 -4.70 -1.34
N THR A 90 -10.59 -3.61 -1.12
CA THR A 90 -11.69 -3.56 -0.15
C THR A 90 -12.91 -4.39 -0.54
N TYR A 91 -12.96 -4.94 -1.75
CA TYR A 91 -13.99 -5.92 -2.12
C TYR A 91 -13.74 -7.28 -1.49
N GLN A 92 -12.51 -7.54 -1.01
CA GLN A 92 -12.21 -8.79 -0.34
C GLN A 92 -12.82 -8.81 1.06
N ASP A 93 -13.06 -10.02 1.57
CA ASP A 93 -13.57 -10.22 2.93
C ASP A 93 -12.62 -9.60 3.95
N PRO A 94 -13.09 -8.62 4.78
CA PRO A 94 -12.23 -7.98 5.77
C PRO A 94 -11.60 -8.96 6.77
N ASP A 95 -12.25 -10.10 7.02
CA ASP A 95 -11.73 -11.11 7.94
C ASP A 95 -10.45 -11.77 7.42
N LYS A 96 -10.17 -11.64 6.13
CA LYS A 96 -8.95 -12.18 5.52
C LYS A 96 -7.77 -11.21 5.60
N LEU A 97 -8.00 -9.97 6.00
CA LEU A 97 -6.93 -8.99 6.18
C LEU A 97 -6.15 -9.34 7.45
N LYS A 98 -4.85 -9.58 7.31
CA LYS A 98 -3.99 -10.06 8.40
C LYS A 98 -3.00 -9.03 8.93
N VAL A 99 -3.24 -7.77 8.67
CA VAL A 99 -2.35 -6.70 9.14
C VAL A 99 -3.02 -5.82 10.17
#